data_18c24392470322eabf3225d2c5b71fda
#
_entry.id   18c24392470322eabf3225d2c5b71fda
#
_cell.length_a   1.000
_cell.length_b   1.000
_cell.length_c   1.000
_cell.angle_alpha   90.00
_cell.angle_beta   90.00
_cell.angle_gamma   90.00
#
_symmetry.space_group_name_H-M   'P 1'
#
loop_
_entity.id
_entity.type
_entity.pdbx_description
1 polymer ?
#
loop_
_entity_poly.entity_id
_entity_poly.type
_entity_poly.pdbx_seq_one_letter_code
_entity_poly.pdbx_strand_id
1 'polypeptide(L)'
;MGKPTGQMQELTQKYLDDYNTLYNWEYNEMCRFIENFSEEEFVNHYETYYRLCEDYGTELVDNFGLYFDQDASKFENFEDMYEGEFGHSIDFAQYYCTEVDEATKNLPAWVEINYETIWEVKLSKDYFEIDCDASDYTYGHIFKKEVN
;
A
#
# COMPACT_ATOMS: atom_id res chain seq x y z
N MET A 1 -10.13 11.16 -16.88
CA MET A 1 -11.04 10.76 -15.81
C MET A 1 -12.41 11.39 -16.06
N GLY A 2 -13.45 10.59 -15.99
CA GLY A 2 -14.80 11.09 -16.23
C GLY A 2 -15.33 11.91 -15.07
N LYS A 3 -16.34 12.70 -15.35
CA LYS A 3 -17.06 13.41 -14.28
C LYS A 3 -17.96 12.42 -13.55
N PRO A 4 -18.18 12.61 -12.24
CA PRO A 4 -19.13 11.77 -11.51
C PRO A 4 -20.52 11.82 -12.13
N THR A 5 -21.31 10.76 -11.91
CA THR A 5 -22.73 10.76 -12.29
C THR A 5 -23.48 11.81 -11.47
N GLY A 6 -24.71 12.13 -11.84
CA GLY A 6 -25.49 13.15 -11.17
C GLY A 6 -25.60 12.94 -9.65
N GLN A 7 -25.83 11.69 -9.23
CA GLN A 7 -25.91 11.37 -7.80
C GLN A 7 -24.57 11.57 -7.09
N MET A 8 -23.49 11.12 -7.72
CA MET A 8 -22.15 11.31 -7.17
C MET A 8 -21.74 12.78 -7.14
N GLN A 9 -22.19 13.57 -8.12
CA GLN A 9 -21.91 15.01 -8.11
C GLN A 9 -22.55 15.70 -6.92
N GLU A 10 -23.79 15.36 -6.58
CA GLU A 10 -24.47 15.94 -5.43
C GLU A 10 -23.78 15.59 -4.12
N LEU A 11 -23.41 14.32 -3.95
CA LEU A 11 -22.74 13.85 -2.77
C LEU A 11 -21.31 14.38 -2.67
N THR A 12 -20.62 14.42 -3.80
CA THR A 12 -19.27 14.97 -3.84
C THR A 12 -19.29 16.47 -3.53
N GLN A 13 -20.30 17.20 -4.02
CA GLN A 13 -20.42 18.62 -3.72
C GLN A 13 -20.64 18.86 -2.23
N LYS A 14 -21.43 18.01 -1.60
CA LYS A 14 -21.64 18.07 -0.15
C LYS A 14 -20.32 17.90 0.60
N TYR A 15 -19.56 16.88 0.25
CA TYR A 15 -18.27 16.64 0.88
C TYR A 15 -17.25 17.70 0.51
N LEU A 16 -17.28 18.21 -0.72
CA LEU A 16 -16.37 19.26 -1.15
C LEU A 16 -16.54 20.51 -0.28
N ASP A 17 -17.77 20.93 -0.03
CA ASP A 17 -18.02 22.11 0.79
C ASP A 17 -17.50 21.93 2.22
N ASP A 18 -17.70 20.73 2.78
CA ASP A 18 -17.26 20.42 4.15
C ASP A 18 -15.77 20.18 4.25
N TYR A 19 -15.23 19.31 3.41
CA TYR A 19 -13.85 18.82 3.53
C TYR A 19 -12.85 19.73 2.84
N ASN A 20 -13.23 20.37 1.74
CA ASN A 20 -12.35 21.35 1.10
C ASN A 20 -12.04 22.50 2.05
N THR A 21 -13.05 22.96 2.78
CA THR A 21 -12.90 24.04 3.77
C THR A 21 -12.00 23.60 4.92
N LEU A 22 -12.16 22.35 5.40
CA LEU A 22 -11.40 21.84 6.55
C LEU A 22 -10.00 21.38 6.17
N TYR A 23 -9.88 20.70 5.02
CA TYR A 23 -8.65 19.98 4.66
C TYR A 23 -8.01 20.44 3.37
N ASN A 24 -8.69 21.30 2.61
CA ASN A 24 -8.22 21.77 1.30
C ASN A 24 -7.94 20.63 0.30
N TRP A 25 -8.77 19.61 0.32
CA TRP A 25 -8.65 18.48 -0.61
C TRP A 25 -9.18 18.87 -1.99
N GLU A 26 -8.55 18.33 -3.03
CA GLU A 26 -8.95 18.62 -4.39
C GLU A 26 -10.20 17.87 -4.81
N TYR A 27 -11.10 18.56 -5.49
CA TYR A 27 -12.36 18.01 -5.96
C TYR A 27 -12.17 16.77 -6.83
N ASN A 28 -11.25 16.85 -7.81
CA ASN A 28 -11.03 15.74 -8.74
C ASN A 28 -10.52 14.48 -8.03
N GLU A 29 -9.68 14.64 -7.05
CA GLU A 29 -9.15 13.52 -6.28
C GLU A 29 -10.23 12.87 -5.42
N MET A 30 -11.11 13.66 -4.83
CA MET A 30 -12.24 13.15 -4.07
C MET A 30 -13.20 12.38 -4.96
N CYS A 31 -13.51 12.91 -6.16
CA CYS A 31 -14.35 12.21 -7.13
C CYS A 31 -13.75 10.88 -7.57
N ARG A 32 -12.46 10.88 -7.85
CA ARG A 32 -11.74 9.66 -8.24
C ARG A 32 -11.84 8.58 -7.18
N PHE A 33 -11.67 8.95 -5.93
CA PHE A 33 -11.80 8.00 -4.83
C PHE A 33 -13.22 7.43 -4.75
N ILE A 34 -14.23 8.29 -4.82
CA ILE A 34 -15.63 7.86 -4.76
C ILE A 34 -15.98 6.91 -5.91
N GLU A 35 -15.48 7.20 -7.12
CA GLU A 35 -15.69 6.32 -8.29
C GLU A 35 -15.04 4.96 -8.12
N ASN A 36 -13.85 4.92 -7.52
CA ASN A 36 -13.08 3.68 -7.37
C ASN A 36 -13.54 2.84 -6.17
N PHE A 37 -14.08 3.46 -5.15
CA PHE A 37 -14.49 2.79 -3.93
C PHE A 37 -16.01 2.92 -3.71
N SER A 38 -16.43 3.96 -3.03
CA SER A 38 -17.85 4.32 -2.82
C SER A 38 -17.88 5.59 -1.97
N GLU A 39 -19.08 6.14 -1.81
CA GLU A 39 -19.29 7.29 -0.93
C GLU A 39 -19.10 6.93 0.54
N GLU A 40 -19.58 5.76 0.94
CA GLU A 40 -19.39 5.28 2.30
C GLU A 40 -17.93 5.10 2.64
N GLU A 41 -17.17 4.49 1.72
CA GLU A 41 -15.74 4.32 1.88
C GLU A 41 -15.01 5.67 1.91
N PHE A 42 -15.48 6.64 1.13
CA PHE A 42 -14.92 8.00 1.16
C PHE A 42 -15.06 8.61 2.56
N VAL A 43 -16.25 8.57 3.13
CA VAL A 43 -16.49 9.14 4.46
C VAL A 43 -15.61 8.49 5.51
N ASN A 44 -15.46 7.19 5.44
CA ASN A 44 -14.75 6.41 6.45
C ASN A 44 -13.25 6.39 6.29
N HIS A 45 -12.73 6.48 5.06
CA HIS A 45 -11.32 6.14 4.80
C HIS A 45 -10.55 7.14 3.95
N TYR A 46 -11.20 8.17 3.39
CA TYR A 46 -10.47 9.07 2.48
C TYR A 46 -9.37 9.86 3.20
N GLU A 47 -9.59 10.26 4.42
CA GLU A 47 -8.57 10.99 5.20
C GLU A 47 -7.31 10.13 5.36
N THR A 48 -7.48 8.85 5.68
CA THR A 48 -6.36 7.91 5.77
C THR A 48 -5.67 7.73 4.44
N TYR A 49 -6.44 7.52 3.36
CA TYR A 49 -5.90 7.40 2.02
C TYR A 49 -5.08 8.64 1.63
N TYR A 50 -5.63 9.81 1.85
CA TYR A 50 -4.95 11.07 1.52
C TYR A 50 -3.62 11.19 2.27
N ARG A 51 -3.64 10.92 3.56
CA ARG A 51 -2.43 10.98 4.39
C ARG A 51 -1.38 9.98 3.92
N LEU A 52 -1.78 8.76 3.58
CA LEU A 52 -0.87 7.75 3.06
C LEU A 52 -0.25 8.19 1.73
N CYS A 53 -1.03 8.77 0.85
CA CYS A 53 -0.52 9.28 -0.42
C CYS A 53 0.51 10.40 -0.23
N GLU A 54 0.30 11.26 0.77
CA GLU A 54 1.27 12.31 1.12
C GLU A 54 2.57 11.71 1.65
N ASP A 55 2.49 10.65 2.45
CA ASP A 55 3.64 10.05 3.11
C ASP A 55 4.39 9.02 2.25
N TYR A 56 3.67 8.26 1.43
CA TYR A 56 4.22 7.10 0.70
C TYR A 56 4.12 7.21 -0.81
N GLY A 57 3.39 8.19 -1.33
CA GLY A 57 3.16 8.36 -2.75
C GLY A 57 1.89 7.66 -3.24
N THR A 58 1.22 8.28 -4.18
CA THR A 58 -0.09 7.83 -4.69
C THR A 58 0.02 6.46 -5.38
N GLU A 59 1.08 6.23 -6.15
CA GLU A 59 1.24 4.96 -6.87
C GLU A 59 1.27 3.75 -5.93
N LEU A 60 2.05 3.83 -4.87
CA LEU A 60 2.15 2.72 -3.91
C LEU A 60 0.81 2.48 -3.21
N VAL A 61 0.15 3.56 -2.77
CA VAL A 61 -1.12 3.44 -2.06
C VAL A 61 -2.22 2.90 -2.96
N ASP A 62 -2.28 3.36 -4.21
CA ASP A 62 -3.26 2.85 -5.17
C ASP A 62 -3.02 1.36 -5.49
N ASN A 63 -1.76 0.97 -5.66
CA ASN A 63 -1.43 -0.44 -5.92
C ASN A 63 -1.73 -1.33 -4.71
N PHE A 64 -1.54 -0.81 -3.51
CA PHE A 64 -1.96 -1.50 -2.29
C PHE A 64 -3.48 -1.74 -2.29
N GLY A 65 -4.26 -0.72 -2.65
CA GLY A 65 -5.70 -0.87 -2.76
C GLY A 65 -6.12 -1.93 -3.78
N LEU A 66 -5.45 -1.96 -4.93
CA LEU A 66 -5.70 -2.96 -5.98
C LEU A 66 -5.40 -4.38 -5.49
N TYR A 67 -4.35 -4.54 -4.73
CA TYR A 67 -4.00 -5.86 -4.17
C TYR A 67 -5.14 -6.43 -3.31
N PHE A 68 -5.86 -5.58 -2.59
CA PHE A 68 -6.97 -5.97 -1.74
C PHE A 68 -8.34 -5.79 -2.41
N ASP A 69 -8.38 -5.83 -3.74
CA ASP A 69 -9.62 -5.71 -4.53
C ASP A 69 -10.41 -4.45 -4.21
N GLN A 70 -9.72 -3.33 -3.99
CA GLN A 70 -10.30 -2.02 -3.69
C GLN A 70 -11.13 -2.02 -2.40
N ASP A 71 -10.67 -2.74 -1.39
CA ASP A 71 -11.24 -2.66 -0.04
C ASP A 71 -10.55 -1.50 0.71
N ALA A 72 -11.22 -0.36 0.77
CA ALA A 72 -10.64 0.85 1.36
C ALA A 72 -10.38 0.72 2.86
N SER A 73 -11.04 -0.20 3.55
CA SER A 73 -10.77 -0.44 4.97
C SER A 73 -9.34 -0.89 5.22
N LYS A 74 -8.70 -1.49 4.20
CA LYS A 74 -7.31 -1.94 4.30
C LYS A 74 -6.32 -0.79 4.41
N PHE A 75 -6.67 0.41 3.97
CA PHE A 75 -5.79 1.56 4.15
C PHE A 75 -5.51 1.85 5.62
N GLU A 76 -6.44 1.53 6.50
CA GLU A 76 -6.23 1.70 7.95
C GLU A 76 -5.15 0.78 8.50
N ASN A 77 -4.83 -0.30 7.78
CA ASN A 77 -3.81 -1.27 8.18
C ASN A 77 -2.49 -1.09 7.42
N PHE A 78 -2.42 -0.14 6.49
CA PHE A 78 -1.26 0.02 5.60
C PHE A 78 0.05 0.11 6.39
N GLU A 79 0.12 1.01 7.36
CA GLU A 79 1.36 1.24 8.09
C GLU A 79 1.74 0.06 8.97
N ASP A 80 0.77 -0.64 9.53
CA ASP A 80 1.03 -1.83 10.34
C ASP A 80 1.52 -3.02 9.51
N MET A 81 1.13 -3.06 8.24
CA MET A 81 1.54 -4.12 7.32
C MET A 81 2.86 -3.82 6.61
N TYR A 82 3.22 -2.55 6.48
CA TYR A 82 4.37 -2.12 5.69
C TYR A 82 5.69 -2.48 6.36
N GLU A 83 6.53 -3.24 5.66
CA GLU A 83 7.87 -3.62 6.15
C GLU A 83 8.97 -2.70 5.63
N GLY A 84 8.78 -2.08 4.49
CA GLY A 84 9.75 -1.17 3.91
C GLY A 84 9.98 -1.36 2.43
N GLU A 85 10.86 -0.53 1.89
CA GLU A 85 11.29 -0.59 0.51
C GLU A 85 12.57 -1.42 0.41
N PHE A 86 12.52 -2.44 -0.42
CA PHE A 86 13.65 -3.28 -0.76
C PHE A 86 13.75 -3.31 -2.27
N GLY A 87 14.93 -3.42 -2.85
CA GLY A 87 15.05 -3.46 -4.31
C GLY A 87 14.17 -4.54 -4.93
N HIS A 88 14.16 -5.73 -4.32
CA HIS A 88 13.35 -6.87 -4.75
C HIS A 88 12.98 -7.72 -3.53
N SER A 89 12.05 -8.65 -3.74
CA SER A 89 11.69 -9.63 -2.70
C SER A 89 12.90 -10.44 -2.22
N ILE A 90 13.86 -10.70 -3.10
CA ILE A 90 15.10 -11.40 -2.74
C ILE A 90 15.90 -10.58 -1.72
N ASP A 91 15.96 -9.27 -1.88
CA ASP A 91 16.65 -8.39 -0.94
C ASP A 91 15.99 -8.40 0.42
N PHE A 92 14.65 -8.47 0.46
CA PHE A 92 13.93 -8.66 1.71
C PHE A 92 14.25 -10.01 2.34
N ALA A 93 14.31 -11.08 1.54
CA ALA A 93 14.66 -12.40 2.05
C ALA A 93 16.05 -12.41 2.66
N GLN A 94 17.00 -11.71 2.04
CA GLN A 94 18.35 -11.58 2.59
C GLN A 94 18.31 -10.85 3.94
N TYR A 95 17.61 -9.73 4.01
CA TYR A 95 17.44 -8.97 5.25
C TYR A 95 16.82 -9.84 6.34
N TYR A 96 15.76 -10.57 6.00
CA TYR A 96 15.06 -11.43 6.95
C TYR A 96 15.98 -12.51 7.52
N CYS A 97 16.74 -13.17 6.66
CA CYS A 97 17.64 -14.25 7.08
C CYS A 97 18.84 -13.75 7.88
N THR A 98 19.30 -12.51 7.63
CA THR A 98 20.50 -12.00 8.29
C THR A 98 20.21 -11.17 9.54
N GLU A 99 19.02 -10.57 9.62
CA GLU A 99 18.71 -9.61 10.69
C GLU A 99 17.52 -10.00 11.56
N VAL A 100 16.59 -10.81 11.06
CA VAL A 100 15.32 -11.06 11.73
C VAL A 100 15.20 -12.49 12.25
N ASP A 101 15.49 -13.48 11.43
CA ASP A 101 15.25 -14.88 11.76
C ASP A 101 16.38 -15.46 12.60
N GLU A 102 16.06 -15.83 13.84
CA GLU A 102 17.06 -16.39 14.77
C GLU A 102 17.71 -17.66 14.24
N ALA A 103 16.98 -18.47 13.47
CA ALA A 103 17.49 -19.72 12.94
C ALA A 103 18.56 -19.51 11.87
N THR A 104 18.51 -18.41 11.13
CA THR A 104 19.42 -18.18 10.00
C THR A 104 20.46 -17.11 10.24
N LYS A 105 20.20 -16.13 11.09
CA LYS A 105 21.13 -15.00 11.25
C LYS A 105 22.47 -15.39 11.89
N ASN A 106 22.54 -16.52 12.56
CA ASN A 106 23.75 -17.01 13.23
C ASN A 106 24.39 -18.20 12.50
N LEU A 107 24.05 -18.43 11.25
CA LEU A 107 24.64 -19.53 10.48
C LEU A 107 26.14 -19.28 10.26
N PRO A 108 26.95 -20.37 10.20
CA PRO A 108 28.35 -20.25 9.85
C PRO A 108 28.55 -19.58 8.48
N ALA A 109 29.63 -18.81 8.33
CA ALA A 109 29.90 -18.06 7.11
C ALA A 109 29.99 -18.92 5.85
N TRP A 110 30.30 -20.23 6.01
CA TRP A 110 30.41 -21.14 4.88
C TRP A 110 29.07 -21.71 4.41
N VAL A 111 27.99 -21.46 5.15
CA VAL A 111 26.64 -21.89 4.76
C VAL A 111 26.05 -20.84 3.83
N GLU A 112 25.70 -21.24 2.62
CA GLU A 112 25.03 -20.35 1.67
C GLU A 112 23.52 -20.55 1.72
N ILE A 113 22.80 -19.43 1.62
CA ILE A 113 21.35 -19.44 1.59
C ILE A 113 20.88 -18.99 0.21
N ASN A 114 19.98 -19.75 -0.40
CA ASN A 114 19.31 -19.31 -1.62
C ASN A 114 18.10 -18.43 -1.23
N TYR A 115 18.29 -17.12 -1.29
CA TYR A 115 17.26 -16.18 -0.86
C TYR A 115 16.01 -16.20 -1.75
N GLU A 116 16.15 -16.52 -3.02
CA GLU A 116 15.00 -16.68 -3.91
C GLU A 116 14.11 -17.82 -3.45
N THR A 117 14.72 -18.95 -3.08
CA THR A 117 13.97 -20.08 -2.53
C THR A 117 13.31 -19.73 -1.19
N ILE A 118 14.01 -18.99 -0.34
CA ILE A 118 13.43 -18.55 0.93
C ILE A 118 12.19 -17.69 0.70
N TRP A 119 12.23 -16.77 -0.26
CA TRP A 119 11.05 -16.00 -0.60
C TRP A 119 9.92 -16.88 -1.10
N GLU A 120 10.18 -17.73 -2.10
CA GLU A 120 9.16 -18.55 -2.74
C GLU A 120 8.52 -19.56 -1.81
N VAL A 121 9.30 -20.19 -0.96
CA VAL A 121 8.84 -21.32 -0.13
C VAL A 121 8.31 -20.87 1.22
N LYS A 122 8.92 -19.83 1.81
CA LYS A 122 8.63 -19.41 3.17
C LYS A 122 7.96 -18.06 3.25
N LEU A 123 8.63 -17.01 2.75
CA LEU A 123 8.20 -15.64 3.01
C LEU A 123 6.97 -15.24 2.21
N SER A 124 6.80 -15.73 1.00
CA SER A 124 5.65 -15.39 0.16
C SER A 124 4.31 -15.84 0.74
N LYS A 125 4.33 -16.69 1.74
CA LYS A 125 3.11 -17.12 2.45
C LYS A 125 2.61 -16.02 3.39
N ASP A 126 3.52 -15.24 3.95
CA ASP A 126 3.21 -14.23 4.97
C ASP A 126 3.40 -12.80 4.51
N TYR A 127 4.08 -12.59 3.38
CA TYR A 127 4.41 -11.28 2.83
C TYR A 127 4.05 -11.19 1.37
N PHE A 128 3.86 -9.97 0.88
CA PHE A 128 3.69 -9.72 -0.55
C PHE A 128 4.49 -8.48 -0.96
N GLU A 129 4.77 -8.38 -2.24
CA GLU A 129 5.55 -7.29 -2.82
C GLU A 129 4.65 -6.45 -3.71
N ILE A 130 4.75 -5.13 -3.58
CA ILE A 130 4.15 -4.18 -4.51
C ILE A 130 5.30 -3.43 -5.18
N ASP A 131 5.37 -3.53 -6.51
CA ASP A 131 6.35 -2.83 -7.30
C ASP A 131 5.80 -1.48 -7.75
N CYS A 132 6.63 -0.45 -7.67
CA CYS A 132 6.30 0.88 -8.17
C CYS A 132 7.37 1.32 -9.16
N ASP A 133 6.95 1.90 -10.27
CA ASP A 133 7.86 2.48 -11.23
C ASP A 133 8.13 3.94 -10.82
N ALA A 134 9.36 4.24 -10.46
CA ALA A 134 9.77 5.59 -10.14
C ALA A 134 10.90 5.98 -11.09
N SER A 135 10.60 6.78 -12.09
CA SER A 135 11.55 7.12 -13.16
C SER A 135 12.02 5.87 -13.89
N ASP A 136 13.30 5.55 -13.80
CA ASP A 136 13.90 4.41 -14.49
C ASP A 136 14.05 3.18 -13.58
N TYR A 137 13.48 3.23 -12.37
CA TYR A 137 13.65 2.17 -11.37
C TYR A 137 12.32 1.59 -10.96
N THR A 138 12.33 0.27 -10.75
CA THR A 138 11.22 -0.42 -10.09
C THR A 138 11.65 -0.73 -8.68
N TYR A 139 10.87 -0.28 -7.71
CA TYR A 139 11.14 -0.52 -6.30
C TYR A 139 10.12 -1.49 -5.74
N GLY A 140 10.61 -2.49 -5.00
CA GLY A 140 9.76 -3.43 -4.30
C GLY A 140 9.45 -2.94 -2.90
N HIS A 141 8.17 -2.85 -2.60
CA HIS A 141 7.69 -2.53 -1.26
C HIS A 141 7.08 -3.79 -0.66
N ILE A 142 7.54 -4.15 0.52
CA ILE A 142 7.15 -5.41 1.16
C ILE A 142 6.14 -5.13 2.26
N PHE A 143 5.08 -5.94 2.29
CA PHE A 143 4.00 -5.85 3.26
C PHE A 143 3.72 -7.22 3.85
N LYS A 144 3.29 -7.25 5.11
CA LYS A 144 2.69 -8.44 5.69
C LYS A 144 1.31 -8.66 5.06
N LYS A 145 0.91 -9.90 4.90
CA LYS A 145 -0.44 -10.21 4.40
C LYS A 145 -1.52 -9.97 5.44
N GLU A 146 -1.18 -10.06 6.72
CA GLU A 146 -2.11 -9.91 7.81
C GLU A 146 -1.51 -9.04 8.91
N VAL A 147 -2.36 -8.32 9.61
CA VAL A 147 -2.00 -7.57 10.81
C VAL A 147 -2.20 -8.50 12.01
N ASN A 148 -1.19 -8.57 12.84
CA ASN A 148 -1.28 -9.36 14.08
C ASN A 148 -1.99 -8.58 15.17
#